data_95fef1a0d68f202926005a4db6ab0564
#
_entry.id   95fef1a0d68f202926005a4db6ab0564
#
_cell.length_a   1.000
_cell.length_b   1.000
_cell.length_c   1.000
_cell.angle_alpha   90.00
_cell.angle_beta   90.00
_cell.angle_gamma   90.00
#
_symmetry.space_group_name_H-M   'P 1'
#
loop_
_entity.id
_entity.type
_entity.pdbx_description
1 polymer ?
#
loop_
_entity_poly.entity_id
_entity_poly.type
_entity_poly.pdbx_seq_one_letter_code
_entity_poly.pdbx_strand_id
1 'polypeptide(L)'
;MYLEQDGRRYDASLWLTPEGNCAGVAKMVHIMQAAQFYERDYYTPSEEGFLVFGTPWGRVGIVICFDRHLPESIRTCALKGADLVIIPTANTKAEPMELFEWEIRVQAMQNQIFVAMCNRVGREDGMDFAGESLIVHPSGDVIYKADDREQIIVQELDLAEARLWREQKRPYLRQRRPECYL
;
A
#
# COMPACT_ATOMS: atom_id res chain seq x y z
N MET A 1 3.68 -3.11 11.95
CA MET A 1 4.13 -3.31 13.35
C MET A 1 3.09 -4.07 14.15
N TYR A 2 3.49 -4.82 15.19
CA TYR A 2 2.56 -5.41 16.13
C TYR A 2 1.84 -4.35 16.97
N LEU A 3 0.52 -4.43 17.03
CA LEU A 3 -0.33 -3.60 17.88
C LEU A 3 -1.31 -4.50 18.65
N GLU A 4 -1.38 -4.30 19.96
CA GLU A 4 -2.44 -4.88 20.80
C GLU A 4 -3.44 -3.80 21.21
N GLN A 5 -4.72 -4.04 20.92
CA GLN A 5 -5.80 -3.14 21.23
C GLN A 5 -7.04 -3.94 21.57
N ASP A 6 -7.67 -3.64 22.71
CA ASP A 6 -8.91 -4.30 23.19
C ASP A 6 -8.82 -5.84 23.22
N GLY A 7 -7.65 -6.37 23.62
CA GLY A 7 -7.38 -7.81 23.69
C GLY A 7 -7.22 -8.51 22.34
N ARG A 8 -7.19 -7.77 21.24
CA ARG A 8 -6.92 -8.27 19.88
C ARG A 8 -5.54 -7.79 19.42
N ARG A 9 -4.93 -8.54 18.52
CA ARG A 9 -3.58 -8.29 17.99
C ARG A 9 -3.67 -8.01 16.50
N TYR A 10 -3.02 -6.94 16.04
CA TYR A 10 -3.07 -6.50 14.65
C TYR A 10 -1.68 -6.27 14.08
N ASP A 11 -1.50 -6.56 12.81
CA ASP A 11 -0.48 -5.88 12.02
C ASP A 11 -0.98 -4.50 11.66
N ALA A 12 -0.21 -3.46 12.02
CA ALA A 12 -0.67 -2.08 11.95
C ALA A 12 0.41 -1.11 11.49
N SER A 13 -0.02 0.00 10.93
CA SER A 13 0.80 1.16 10.59
C SER A 13 0.24 2.41 11.24
N LEU A 14 1.08 3.16 11.96
CA LEU A 14 0.70 4.40 12.61
C LEU A 14 0.78 5.56 11.62
N TRP A 15 -0.21 6.44 11.68
CA TRP A 15 -0.17 7.75 11.03
C TRP A 15 0.17 8.81 12.07
N LEU A 16 1.38 9.36 11.99
CA LEU A 16 1.87 10.36 12.95
C LEU A 16 1.79 11.77 12.35
N THR A 17 1.43 12.74 13.18
CA THR A 17 1.51 14.17 12.82
C THR A 17 2.95 14.67 12.93
N PRO A 18 3.27 15.86 12.36
CA PRO A 18 4.59 16.49 12.55
C PRO A 18 4.97 16.73 14.01
N GLU A 19 3.98 16.87 14.89
CA GLU A 19 4.18 17.05 16.35
C GLU A 19 4.43 15.71 17.08
N GLY A 20 4.41 14.58 16.37
CA GLY A 20 4.62 13.24 16.92
C GLY A 20 3.37 12.59 17.53
N ASN A 21 2.19 13.18 17.36
CA ASN A 21 0.95 12.60 17.85
C ASN A 21 0.44 11.53 16.88
N CYS A 22 -0.13 10.44 17.40
CA CYS A 22 -0.81 9.43 16.58
C CYS A 22 -2.17 9.96 16.16
N ALA A 23 -2.33 10.28 14.87
CA ALA A 23 -3.58 10.76 14.28
C ALA A 23 -4.44 9.63 13.69
N GLY A 24 -3.91 8.41 13.64
CA GLY A 24 -4.67 7.25 13.19
C GLY A 24 -3.81 5.99 13.11
N VAL A 25 -4.50 4.85 12.98
CA VAL A 25 -3.88 3.53 12.88
C VAL A 25 -4.56 2.77 11.76
N ALA A 26 -3.81 2.46 10.70
CA ALA A 26 -4.26 1.51 9.70
C ALA A 26 -3.91 0.09 10.16
N LYS A 27 -4.87 -0.82 10.09
CA LYS A 27 -4.71 -2.23 10.45
C LYS A 27 -4.90 -3.11 9.23
N MET A 28 -4.09 -4.17 9.10
CA MET A 28 -4.18 -5.12 7.99
C MET A 28 -5.54 -5.80 7.97
N VAL A 29 -6.17 -5.85 6.79
CA VAL A 29 -7.53 -6.38 6.61
C VAL A 29 -7.51 -7.86 6.24
N HIS A 30 -6.60 -8.27 5.36
CA HIS A 30 -6.47 -9.66 4.90
C HIS A 30 -5.19 -10.26 5.45
N ILE A 31 -5.32 -11.22 6.36
CA ILE A 31 -4.16 -11.85 7.02
C ILE A 31 -3.71 -13.06 6.22
N MET A 32 -2.43 -13.06 5.85
CA MET A 32 -1.78 -14.16 5.12
C MET A 32 -1.50 -15.36 6.03
N GLN A 33 -1.55 -16.56 5.45
CA GLN A 33 -1.02 -17.77 6.06
C GLN A 33 -0.28 -18.58 5.00
N ALA A 34 1.03 -18.64 5.12
CA ALA A 34 1.90 -19.42 4.25
C ALA A 34 3.11 -19.93 5.05
N ALA A 35 3.91 -20.80 4.43
CA ALA A 35 5.17 -21.22 5.03
C ALA A 35 6.05 -20.01 5.33
N GLN A 36 6.54 -19.90 6.55
CA GLN A 36 7.32 -18.78 7.12
C GLN A 36 6.53 -17.48 7.36
N PHE A 37 5.28 -17.38 6.89
CA PHE A 37 4.36 -16.28 7.17
C PHE A 37 3.14 -16.81 7.93
N TYR A 38 3.28 -16.98 9.25
CA TYR A 38 2.25 -17.56 10.13
C TYR A 38 1.39 -16.45 10.77
N GLU A 39 1.02 -15.46 9.99
CA GLU A 39 0.37 -14.24 10.48
C GLU A 39 -0.98 -14.51 11.16
N ARG A 40 -1.73 -15.52 10.69
CA ARG A 40 -3.01 -15.91 11.31
C ARG A 40 -2.88 -16.46 12.72
N ASP A 41 -1.68 -16.91 13.10
CA ASP A 41 -1.41 -17.40 14.46
C ASP A 41 -1.29 -16.24 15.46
N TYR A 42 -1.06 -15.01 14.97
CA TYR A 42 -0.80 -13.82 15.78
C TYR A 42 -1.84 -12.74 15.62
N TYR A 43 -2.32 -12.48 14.40
CA TYR A 43 -3.08 -11.30 14.05
C TYR A 43 -4.56 -11.57 13.81
N THR A 44 -5.35 -10.60 14.18
CA THR A 44 -6.79 -10.53 13.88
C THR A 44 -6.99 -9.68 12.63
N PRO A 45 -7.78 -10.11 11.63
CA PRO A 45 -8.18 -9.26 10.51
C PRO A 45 -8.91 -8.00 11.00
N SER A 46 -8.59 -6.85 10.40
CA SER A 46 -9.28 -5.60 10.71
C SER A 46 -10.69 -5.58 10.12
N GLU A 47 -11.65 -5.13 10.92
CA GLU A 47 -13.03 -4.87 10.49
C GLU A 47 -13.25 -3.38 10.10
N GLU A 48 -12.25 -2.51 10.30
CA GLU A 48 -12.32 -1.07 10.01
C GLU A 48 -12.15 -0.76 8.51
N GLY A 49 -11.65 -1.73 7.74
CA GLY A 49 -11.32 -1.56 6.32
C GLY A 49 -10.11 -0.65 6.09
N PHE A 50 -10.03 -0.09 4.89
CA PHE A 50 -8.89 0.72 4.46
C PHE A 50 -9.09 2.18 4.82
N LEU A 51 -8.09 2.80 5.48
CA LEU A 51 -8.13 4.18 5.93
C LEU A 51 -7.37 5.11 4.98
N VAL A 52 -7.85 6.36 4.88
CA VAL A 52 -7.25 7.43 4.10
C VAL A 52 -7.13 8.67 4.97
N PHE A 53 -5.92 9.18 5.10
CA PHE A 53 -5.55 10.31 5.95
C PHE A 53 -5.39 11.59 5.12
N GLY A 54 -5.87 12.71 5.63
CA GLY A 54 -5.67 14.02 5.01
C GLY A 54 -4.32 14.62 5.37
N THR A 55 -3.67 15.25 4.39
CA THR A 55 -2.47 16.08 4.58
C THR A 55 -2.67 17.42 3.89
N PRO A 56 -1.83 18.44 4.17
CA PRO A 56 -1.88 19.72 3.44
C PRO A 56 -1.66 19.58 1.93
N TRP A 57 -1.00 18.49 1.48
CA TRP A 57 -0.62 18.28 0.07
C TRP A 57 -1.58 17.36 -0.70
N GLY A 58 -2.35 16.53 0.01
CA GLY A 58 -3.24 15.55 -0.59
C GLY A 58 -3.69 14.50 0.42
N ARG A 59 -4.28 13.42 -0.06
CA ARG A 59 -4.80 12.33 0.77
C ARG A 59 -3.98 11.07 0.59
N VAL A 60 -3.62 10.41 1.69
CA VAL A 60 -2.75 9.24 1.71
C VAL A 60 -3.49 8.03 2.28
N GLY A 61 -3.59 6.96 1.49
CA GLY A 61 -4.07 5.66 1.94
C GLY A 61 -2.93 4.78 2.43
N ILE A 62 -3.22 3.85 3.34
CA ILE A 62 -2.28 2.81 3.77
C ILE A 62 -2.90 1.45 3.49
N VAL A 63 -2.15 0.60 2.78
CA VAL A 63 -2.49 -0.80 2.47
C VAL A 63 -1.33 -1.66 2.92
N ILE A 64 -1.56 -2.62 3.82
CA ILE A 64 -0.46 -3.34 4.47
C ILE A 64 -0.20 -4.67 3.76
N CYS A 65 1.02 -4.84 3.26
CA CYS A 65 1.61 -6.08 2.78
C CYS A 65 0.67 -6.87 1.84
N PHE A 66 0.18 -8.04 2.28
CA PHE A 66 -0.68 -8.94 1.51
C PHE A 66 -1.99 -8.29 1.02
N ASP A 67 -2.50 -7.30 1.74
CA ASP A 67 -3.70 -6.54 1.32
C ASP A 67 -3.62 -6.02 -0.12
N ARG A 68 -2.42 -5.69 -0.61
CA ARG A 68 -2.23 -5.14 -1.96
C ARG A 68 -2.62 -6.10 -3.09
N HIS A 69 -2.55 -7.43 -2.83
CA HIS A 69 -2.92 -8.45 -3.81
C HIS A 69 -4.43 -8.49 -4.09
N LEU A 70 -5.23 -7.93 -3.21
CA LEU A 70 -6.68 -7.77 -3.38
C LEU A 70 -6.94 -6.40 -4.04
N PRO A 71 -7.36 -6.37 -5.32
CA PRO A 71 -7.57 -5.10 -6.05
C PRO A 71 -8.53 -4.15 -5.34
N GLU A 72 -9.44 -4.68 -4.53
CA GLU A 72 -10.39 -3.93 -3.71
C GLU A 72 -9.69 -3.00 -2.71
N SER A 73 -8.51 -3.37 -2.23
CA SER A 73 -7.77 -2.63 -1.20
C SER A 73 -7.33 -1.25 -1.69
N ILE A 74 -6.55 -1.21 -2.75
CA ILE A 74 -6.09 0.04 -3.37
C ILE A 74 -7.27 0.78 -4.02
N ARG A 75 -8.21 0.05 -4.63
CA ARG A 75 -9.43 0.62 -5.19
C ARG A 75 -10.25 1.35 -4.14
N THR A 76 -10.41 0.78 -2.94
CA THR A 76 -11.13 1.42 -1.84
C THR A 76 -10.45 2.70 -1.40
N CYS A 77 -9.13 2.71 -1.26
CA CYS A 77 -8.37 3.93 -0.95
C CYS A 77 -8.60 5.02 -2.01
N ALA A 78 -8.52 4.66 -3.30
CA ALA A 78 -8.76 5.59 -4.40
C ALA A 78 -10.18 6.15 -4.41
N LEU A 79 -11.19 5.31 -4.15
CA LEU A 79 -12.60 5.73 -4.04
C LEU A 79 -12.86 6.62 -2.83
N LYS A 80 -12.10 6.45 -1.74
CA LYS A 80 -12.08 7.36 -0.59
C LYS A 80 -11.26 8.63 -0.83
N GLY A 81 -10.74 8.82 -2.06
CA GLY A 81 -10.05 10.02 -2.52
C GLY A 81 -8.55 10.06 -2.22
N ALA A 82 -7.91 8.92 -2.00
CA ALA A 82 -6.45 8.89 -1.87
C ALA A 82 -5.77 9.38 -3.16
N ASP A 83 -4.74 10.19 -3.02
CA ASP A 83 -3.85 10.63 -4.10
C ASP A 83 -2.58 9.77 -4.15
N LEU A 84 -2.19 9.23 -3.00
CA LEU A 84 -1.07 8.31 -2.80
C LEU A 84 -1.53 7.14 -1.92
N VAL A 85 -1.07 5.93 -2.24
CA VAL A 85 -1.16 4.77 -1.34
C VAL A 85 0.26 4.34 -0.96
N ILE A 86 0.51 4.18 0.33
CA ILE A 86 1.75 3.65 0.89
C ILE A 86 1.53 2.18 1.26
N ILE A 87 2.48 1.32 0.87
CA ILE A 87 2.42 -0.12 1.11
C ILE A 87 3.68 -0.57 1.85
N PRO A 88 3.66 -0.64 3.18
CA PRO A 88 4.70 -1.35 3.92
C PRO A 88 4.56 -2.86 3.68
N THR A 89 5.65 -3.54 3.36
CA THR A 89 5.63 -4.98 3.03
C THR A 89 6.95 -5.67 3.33
N ALA A 90 6.92 -7.01 3.36
CA ALA A 90 8.06 -7.88 3.61
C ALA A 90 8.05 -9.06 2.63
N ASN A 91 8.35 -8.78 1.36
CA ASN A 91 8.46 -9.81 0.32
C ASN A 91 9.86 -10.41 0.27
N THR A 92 9.91 -11.70 0.03
CA THR A 92 11.15 -12.46 -0.12
C THR A 92 11.56 -12.62 -1.59
N LYS A 93 12.84 -12.94 -1.83
CA LYS A 93 13.36 -13.26 -3.17
C LYS A 93 12.79 -14.56 -3.76
N ALA A 94 12.15 -15.39 -2.95
CA ALA A 94 11.47 -16.60 -3.40
C ALA A 94 10.09 -16.33 -4.01
N GLU A 95 9.56 -15.11 -3.82
CA GLU A 95 8.28 -14.69 -4.35
C GLU A 95 8.42 -14.09 -5.76
N PRO A 96 7.36 -14.04 -6.57
CA PRO A 96 7.41 -13.58 -7.95
C PRO A 96 7.47 -12.04 -8.04
N MET A 97 8.58 -11.43 -7.63
CA MET A 97 8.75 -9.98 -7.51
C MET A 97 8.43 -9.19 -8.79
N GLU A 98 8.73 -9.76 -9.97
CA GLU A 98 8.37 -9.13 -11.24
C GLU A 98 6.85 -9.00 -11.40
N LEU A 99 6.08 -10.02 -11.02
CA LEU A 99 4.62 -9.96 -11.07
C LEU A 99 4.08 -8.96 -10.03
N PHE A 100 4.73 -8.84 -8.87
CA PHE A 100 4.35 -7.86 -7.86
C PHE A 100 4.60 -6.43 -8.31
N GLU A 101 5.70 -6.17 -9.07
CA GLU A 101 5.90 -4.89 -9.72
C GLU A 101 4.78 -4.58 -10.72
N TRP A 102 4.46 -5.53 -11.60
CA TRP A 102 3.36 -5.35 -12.56
C TRP A 102 2.01 -5.12 -11.87
N GLU A 103 1.71 -5.85 -10.81
CA GLU A 103 0.51 -5.65 -10.00
C GLU A 103 0.39 -4.21 -9.51
N ILE A 104 1.45 -3.65 -8.90
CA ILE A 104 1.45 -2.28 -8.38
C ILE A 104 1.31 -1.26 -9.51
N ARG A 105 2.00 -1.45 -10.63
CA ARG A 105 1.92 -0.58 -11.81
C ARG A 105 0.51 -0.55 -12.40
N VAL A 106 -0.10 -1.72 -12.56
CA VAL A 106 -1.47 -1.84 -13.07
C VAL A 106 -2.46 -1.19 -12.10
N GLN A 107 -2.34 -1.44 -10.81
CA GLN A 107 -3.24 -0.85 -9.82
C GLN A 107 -3.07 0.68 -9.72
N ALA A 108 -1.86 1.22 -9.78
CA ALA A 108 -1.62 2.66 -9.85
C ALA A 108 -2.36 3.29 -11.06
N MET A 109 -2.20 2.69 -12.23
CA MET A 109 -2.82 3.14 -13.47
C MET A 109 -4.36 3.02 -13.44
N GLN A 110 -4.90 1.90 -12.97
CA GLN A 110 -6.34 1.65 -12.92
C GLN A 110 -7.06 2.55 -11.90
N ASN A 111 -6.36 2.99 -10.86
CA ASN A 111 -6.89 3.84 -9.80
C ASN A 111 -6.50 5.31 -9.94
N GLN A 112 -5.60 5.65 -10.89
CA GLN A 112 -5.05 6.99 -11.13
C GLN A 112 -4.52 7.64 -9.85
N ILE A 113 -3.66 6.90 -9.13
CA ILE A 113 -3.01 7.34 -7.89
C ILE A 113 -1.52 7.02 -7.94
N PHE A 114 -0.74 7.74 -7.14
CA PHE A 114 0.61 7.30 -6.83
C PHE A 114 0.57 6.08 -5.92
N VAL A 115 1.53 5.17 -6.09
CA VAL A 115 1.74 4.06 -5.16
C VAL A 115 3.20 4.02 -4.76
N ALA A 116 3.47 3.95 -3.45
CA ALA A 116 4.80 3.80 -2.89
C ALA A 116 4.85 2.53 -2.04
N MET A 117 5.51 1.49 -2.53
CA MET A 117 5.76 0.25 -1.80
C MET A 117 7.13 0.32 -1.13
N CYS A 118 7.17 0.11 0.17
CA CYS A 118 8.38 0.02 0.96
C CYS A 118 8.57 -1.43 1.41
N ASN A 119 9.56 -2.11 0.82
CA ASN A 119 9.84 -3.51 1.08
C ASN A 119 11.07 -3.68 1.98
N ARG A 120 11.05 -4.74 2.76
CA ARG A 120 12.14 -5.14 3.65
C ARG A 120 13.35 -5.63 2.85
N VAL A 121 14.55 -5.46 3.41
CA VAL A 121 15.82 -6.03 2.93
C VAL A 121 16.48 -6.89 4.00
N GLY A 122 17.48 -7.68 3.61
CA GLY A 122 18.30 -8.50 4.51
C GLY A 122 17.75 -9.91 4.71
N ARG A 123 18.28 -10.60 5.72
CA ARG A 123 17.95 -12.00 6.00
C ARG A 123 17.52 -12.18 7.45
N GLU A 124 16.51 -13.04 7.66
CA GLU A 124 16.03 -13.43 8.98
C GLU A 124 15.43 -14.83 8.90
N ASP A 125 15.82 -15.72 9.81
CA ASP A 125 15.30 -17.10 9.96
C ASP A 125 15.18 -17.89 8.64
N GLY A 126 16.19 -17.76 7.76
CA GLY A 126 16.21 -18.41 6.46
C GLY A 126 15.45 -17.70 5.35
N MET A 127 14.74 -16.64 5.63
CA MET A 127 14.13 -15.76 4.63
C MET A 127 15.14 -14.72 4.11
N ASP A 128 15.19 -14.53 2.80
CA ASP A 128 16.00 -13.51 2.14
C ASP A 128 15.05 -12.49 1.51
N PHE A 129 14.94 -11.29 2.13
CA PHE A 129 13.99 -10.26 1.70
C PHE A 129 14.48 -9.52 0.47
N ALA A 130 13.56 -9.29 -0.47
CA ALA A 130 13.88 -8.88 -1.83
C ALA A 130 14.30 -7.40 -1.96
N GLY A 131 13.92 -6.54 -1.01
CA GLY A 131 14.04 -5.11 -1.24
C GLY A 131 13.14 -4.65 -2.39
N GLU A 132 13.71 -4.07 -3.44
CA GLU A 132 12.98 -3.61 -4.61
C GLU A 132 11.81 -2.67 -4.28
N SER A 133 11.97 -1.81 -3.27
CA SER A 133 10.99 -0.77 -2.95
C SER A 133 10.70 0.08 -4.20
N LEU A 134 9.45 0.48 -4.38
CA LEU A 134 8.96 0.97 -5.66
C LEU A 134 8.07 2.19 -5.49
N ILE A 135 8.29 3.21 -6.34
CA ILE A 135 7.39 4.36 -6.47
C ILE A 135 6.84 4.39 -7.89
N VAL A 136 5.52 4.42 -8.01
CA VAL A 136 4.79 4.36 -9.28
C VAL A 136 3.89 5.57 -9.44
N HIS A 137 3.92 6.14 -10.65
CA HIS A 137 3.10 7.24 -11.09
C HIS A 137 1.65 6.80 -11.44
N PRO A 138 0.64 7.69 -11.42
CA PRO A 138 -0.73 7.40 -11.86
C PRO A 138 -0.88 6.88 -13.32
N SER A 139 0.15 7.04 -14.16
CA SER A 139 0.21 6.43 -15.50
C SER A 139 0.51 4.93 -15.48
N GLY A 140 1.07 4.39 -14.39
CA GLY A 140 1.67 3.07 -14.28
C GLY A 140 3.18 3.04 -14.55
N ASP A 141 3.79 4.21 -14.81
CA ASP A 141 5.24 4.31 -15.01
C ASP A 141 5.97 4.25 -13.66
N VAL A 142 7.11 3.55 -13.63
CA VAL A 142 7.98 3.50 -12.47
C VAL A 142 8.75 4.81 -12.37
N ILE A 143 8.57 5.54 -11.26
CA ILE A 143 9.34 6.75 -10.95
C ILE A 143 10.69 6.34 -10.37
N TYR A 144 10.68 5.39 -9.43
CA TYR A 144 11.87 4.88 -8.79
C TYR A 144 11.69 3.40 -8.42
N LYS A 145 12.74 2.61 -8.62
CA LYS A 145 12.86 1.25 -8.09
C LYS A 145 14.19 1.12 -7.35
N ALA A 146 14.14 0.70 -6.10
CA ALA A 146 15.30 0.39 -5.27
C ALA A 146 15.95 -0.94 -5.68
N ASP A 147 17.18 -1.15 -5.28
CA ASP A 147 17.82 -2.48 -5.29
C ASP A 147 17.50 -3.28 -3.98
N ASP A 148 18.25 -4.34 -3.73
CA ASP A 148 18.06 -5.22 -2.57
C ASP A 148 18.91 -4.82 -1.34
N ARG A 149 19.44 -3.59 -1.32
CA ARG A 149 20.26 -3.06 -0.23
C ARG A 149 19.49 -2.07 0.62
N GLU A 150 19.91 -1.90 1.88
CA GLU A 150 19.41 -0.86 2.75
C GLU A 150 19.75 0.52 2.18
N GLN A 151 18.72 1.35 1.96
CA GLN A 151 18.88 2.68 1.37
C GLN A 151 17.74 3.61 1.78
N ILE A 152 18.00 4.90 1.71
CA ILE A 152 17.01 5.96 1.87
C ILE A 152 16.75 6.57 0.50
N ILE A 153 15.48 6.61 0.10
CA ILE A 153 15.01 7.23 -1.13
C ILE A 153 14.25 8.50 -0.76
N VAL A 154 14.61 9.60 -1.39
CA VAL A 154 13.88 10.87 -1.30
C VAL A 154 13.38 11.21 -2.70
N GLN A 155 12.05 11.24 -2.87
CA GLN A 155 11.40 11.53 -4.14
C GLN A 155 10.30 12.58 -3.92
N GLU A 156 10.37 13.66 -4.67
CA GLU A 156 9.29 14.66 -4.71
C GLU A 156 8.18 14.18 -5.63
N LEU A 157 6.92 14.29 -5.15
CA LEU A 157 5.72 13.90 -5.88
C LEU A 157 4.71 15.05 -5.82
N ASP A 158 4.23 15.50 -6.98
CA ASP A 158 3.07 16.40 -7.05
C ASP A 158 1.76 15.58 -6.99
N LEU A 159 1.19 15.46 -5.79
CA LEU A 159 -0.04 14.71 -5.59
C LEU A 159 -1.26 15.28 -6.35
N ALA A 160 -1.19 16.53 -6.81
CA ALA A 160 -2.24 17.09 -7.66
C ALA A 160 -2.34 16.37 -9.01
N GLU A 161 -1.27 15.77 -9.49
CA GLU A 161 -1.30 14.97 -10.73
C GLU A 161 -2.26 13.78 -10.63
N ALA A 162 -2.36 13.12 -9.48
CA ALA A 162 -3.32 12.03 -9.30
C ALA A 162 -4.77 12.50 -9.56
N ARG A 163 -5.12 13.71 -9.08
CA ARG A 163 -6.44 14.31 -9.34
C ARG A 163 -6.62 14.66 -10.82
N LEU A 164 -5.58 15.23 -11.45
CA LEU A 164 -5.59 15.54 -12.88
C LEU A 164 -5.83 14.28 -13.73
N TRP A 165 -5.17 13.16 -13.38
CA TRP A 165 -5.37 11.89 -14.06
C TRP A 165 -6.79 11.36 -13.88
N ARG A 166 -7.34 11.38 -12.67
CA ARG A 166 -8.70 10.92 -12.37
C ARG A 166 -9.78 11.74 -13.05
N GLU A 167 -9.54 13.04 -13.24
CA GLU A 167 -10.56 13.95 -13.74
C GLU A 167 -10.51 14.17 -15.24
N GLN A 168 -9.33 14.20 -15.82
CA GLN A 168 -9.14 14.67 -17.18
C GLN A 168 -8.43 13.66 -18.10
N LYS A 169 -7.34 13.02 -17.64
CA LYS A 169 -6.52 12.19 -18.52
C LYS A 169 -7.09 10.79 -18.72
N ARG A 170 -7.45 10.08 -17.66
CA ARG A 170 -8.00 8.72 -17.68
C ARG A 170 -9.07 8.55 -16.59
N PRO A 171 -10.28 9.05 -16.74
CA PRO A 171 -11.28 9.06 -15.68
C PRO A 171 -11.95 7.70 -15.47
N TYR A 172 -11.17 6.62 -15.31
CA TYR A 172 -11.68 5.24 -15.18
C TYR A 172 -12.61 5.08 -13.97
N LEU A 173 -12.32 5.74 -12.83
CA LEU A 173 -13.16 5.62 -11.64
C LEU A 173 -14.57 6.19 -11.86
N ARG A 174 -14.72 7.21 -12.73
CA ARG A 174 -16.02 7.79 -13.10
C ARG A 174 -16.82 6.93 -14.08
N GLN A 175 -16.15 6.00 -14.80
CA GLN A 175 -16.78 5.07 -15.72
C GLN A 175 -17.30 3.80 -15.04
N ARG A 176 -17.09 3.65 -13.74
CA ARG A 176 -17.55 2.50 -12.98
C ARG A 176 -19.08 2.47 -12.95
N ARG A 177 -19.60 1.26 -13.00
CA ARG A 177 -21.04 0.97 -12.86
C ARG A 177 -21.26 0.05 -11.65
N PRO A 178 -21.17 0.60 -10.40
CA PRO A 178 -21.28 -0.20 -9.17
C PRO A 178 -22.56 -1.04 -9.12
N GLU A 179 -23.62 -0.55 -9.72
CA GLU A 179 -24.92 -1.25 -9.82
C GLU A 179 -24.87 -2.55 -10.66
N CYS A 180 -23.78 -2.75 -11.43
CA CYS A 180 -23.56 -3.95 -12.25
C CYS A 180 -22.53 -4.91 -11.62
N TYR A 181 -21.95 -4.52 -10.47
CA TYR A 181 -21.05 -5.37 -9.71
C TYR A 181 -21.85 -6.12 -8.64
N LEU A 182 -21.26 -6.86 -7.75
CA LEU A 182 -21.95 -7.69 -6.75
C LEU A 182 -22.98 -6.93 -5.93
#